data_ce74cd616ed9c4f72b1ff2f9b35b4fcc
#
_entry.id   ce74cd616ed9c4f72b1ff2f9b35b4fcc
#
_cell.length_a   1.000
_cell.length_b   1.000
_cell.length_c   1.000
_cell.angle_alpha   90.00
_cell.angle_beta   90.00
_cell.angle_gamma   90.00
#
_symmetry.space_group_name_H-M   'P 1'
#
loop_
_entity.id
_entity.type
_entity.pdbx_description
1 polymer ?
#
loop_
_entity_poly.entity_id
_entity_poly.type
_entity_poly.pdbx_seq_one_letter_code
_entity_poly.pdbx_strand_id
1 'polypeptide(L)'
;MTNVTVLGAGAWGTAFGQVLADAGNNVTMWAIEPEIVEGIRDHHHNGVRLPSVKVLPSNMTATGDRAEAVANADIVIVAIAAQFARVALAEFKGLIPETALVASLMKGIERTTGKRMDEVVMETLDLPADRFAAISGPNLSKQIADREPAATVVACENLDNAHKIAAACTTDYFRAFVTRDVIGLEMCGSLKNVVALAVGMARGAGYGENTAAMIETRGLAELTALGEAAGADPKTFAGLAGVGDLIATCGSPLSRNYTFGSNLGKGLSVEEATKVSNGVAEGVPTADAVVALGKQYGVPTPLATAMSHVLSDGISCAQMLSELFGEGIGEE
;
A
#
# COMPACT_ATOMS: atom_id res chain seq x y z
N MET A 1 15.06 -13.92 18.90
CA MET A 1 13.61 -13.64 18.81
C MET A 1 13.49 -12.13 18.83
N THR A 2 12.91 -11.55 17.79
CA THR A 2 12.82 -10.10 17.61
C THR A 2 11.46 -9.61 18.12
N ASN A 3 11.40 -8.47 18.79
CA ASN A 3 10.16 -7.85 19.20
C ASN A 3 9.70 -6.88 18.10
N VAL A 4 8.57 -7.16 17.50
CA VAL A 4 8.03 -6.37 16.41
C VAL A 4 6.69 -5.74 16.82
N THR A 5 6.57 -4.43 16.66
CA THR A 5 5.31 -3.74 16.86
C THR A 5 4.69 -3.39 15.52
N VAL A 6 3.39 -3.63 15.36
CA VAL A 6 2.63 -3.23 14.17
C VAL A 6 1.63 -2.14 14.57
N LEU A 7 1.83 -0.93 14.05
CA LEU A 7 0.95 0.21 14.26
C LEU A 7 -0.19 0.17 13.25
N GLY A 8 -1.35 -0.30 13.69
CA GLY A 8 -2.56 -0.45 12.88
C GLY A 8 -2.94 -1.91 12.64
N ALA A 9 -4.07 -2.31 13.22
CA ALA A 9 -4.64 -3.66 13.10
C ALA A 9 -5.74 -3.76 12.03
N GLY A 10 -5.53 -3.08 10.88
CA GLY A 10 -6.33 -3.30 9.67
C GLY A 10 -6.09 -4.69 9.06
N ALA A 11 -6.80 -5.04 7.99
CA ALA A 11 -6.66 -6.35 7.34
C ALA A 11 -5.20 -6.65 6.95
N TRP A 12 -4.51 -5.68 6.31
CA TRP A 12 -3.12 -5.86 5.89
C TRP A 12 -2.15 -5.87 7.08
N GLY A 13 -2.30 -4.93 8.04
CA GLY A 13 -1.47 -4.93 9.26
C GLY A 13 -1.59 -6.23 10.06
N THR A 14 -2.80 -6.78 10.20
CA THR A 14 -3.04 -8.05 10.89
C THR A 14 -2.44 -9.24 10.13
N ALA A 15 -2.62 -9.31 8.80
CA ALA A 15 -2.04 -10.37 7.97
C ALA A 15 -0.51 -10.34 8.01
N PHE A 16 0.10 -9.14 7.95
CA PHE A 16 1.55 -9.00 8.06
C PHE A 16 2.06 -9.31 9.48
N GLY A 17 1.31 -8.93 10.52
CA GLY A 17 1.58 -9.34 11.90
C GLY A 17 1.60 -10.86 12.06
N GLN A 18 0.68 -11.57 11.40
CA GLN A 18 0.70 -13.04 11.35
C GLN A 18 1.98 -13.57 10.67
N VAL A 19 2.40 -12.98 9.52
CA VAL A 19 3.68 -13.37 8.86
C VAL A 19 4.85 -13.20 9.81
N LEU A 20 4.93 -12.07 10.51
CA LEU A 20 6.00 -11.80 11.49
C LEU A 20 6.00 -12.81 12.63
N ALA A 21 4.82 -13.16 13.12
CA ALA A 21 4.67 -14.16 14.20
C ALA A 21 5.01 -15.58 13.70
N ASP A 22 4.57 -15.96 12.52
CA ASP A 22 4.90 -17.25 11.88
C ASP A 22 6.41 -17.36 11.59
N ALA A 23 7.11 -16.23 11.39
CA ALA A 23 8.58 -16.18 11.31
C ALA A 23 9.29 -16.30 12.68
N GLY A 24 8.55 -16.47 13.78
CA GLY A 24 9.08 -16.72 15.11
C GLY A 24 9.37 -15.46 15.93
N ASN A 25 8.82 -14.30 15.59
CA ASN A 25 8.97 -13.08 16.39
C ASN A 25 7.84 -12.91 17.41
N ASN A 26 8.08 -12.11 18.46
CA ASN A 26 7.02 -11.60 19.32
C ASN A 26 6.36 -10.40 18.64
N VAL A 27 5.05 -10.43 18.45
CA VAL A 27 4.33 -9.37 17.75
C VAL A 27 3.34 -8.67 18.66
N THR A 28 3.47 -7.34 18.78
CA THR A 28 2.50 -6.49 19.46
C THR A 28 1.77 -5.65 18.42
N MET A 29 0.45 -5.82 18.32
CA MET A 29 -0.40 -4.98 17.48
C MET A 29 -0.87 -3.76 18.29
N TRP A 30 -0.78 -2.59 17.70
CA TRP A 30 -1.45 -1.42 18.27
C TRP A 30 -2.71 -1.09 17.45
N ALA A 31 -3.83 -0.89 18.14
CA ALA A 31 -5.10 -0.48 17.54
C ALA A 31 -5.84 0.51 18.45
N ILE A 32 -6.64 1.36 17.84
CA ILE A 32 -7.48 2.34 18.57
C ILE A 32 -8.84 1.76 18.95
N GLU A 33 -9.29 0.71 18.28
CA GLU A 33 -10.59 0.07 18.52
C GLU A 33 -10.46 -0.98 19.63
N PRO A 34 -11.15 -0.79 20.80
CA PRO A 34 -11.05 -1.71 21.92
C PRO A 34 -11.43 -3.16 21.59
N GLU A 35 -12.44 -3.34 20.73
CA GLU A 35 -12.88 -4.66 20.30
C GLU A 35 -11.84 -5.41 19.47
N ILE A 36 -11.01 -4.70 18.69
CA ILE A 36 -9.89 -5.31 17.95
C ILE A 36 -8.78 -5.70 18.91
N VAL A 37 -8.45 -4.83 19.87
CA VAL A 37 -7.44 -5.11 20.89
C VAL A 37 -7.81 -6.35 21.71
N GLU A 38 -9.03 -6.40 22.24
CA GLU A 38 -9.56 -7.55 22.99
C GLU A 38 -9.56 -8.81 22.11
N GLY A 39 -10.08 -8.70 20.90
CA GLY A 39 -10.14 -9.83 19.96
C GLY A 39 -8.77 -10.45 19.69
N ILE A 40 -7.73 -9.66 19.47
CA ILE A 40 -6.38 -10.17 19.21
C ILE A 40 -5.72 -10.68 20.50
N ARG A 41 -5.79 -9.89 21.59
CA ARG A 41 -5.09 -10.19 22.84
C ARG A 41 -5.67 -11.41 23.56
N ASP A 42 -7.00 -11.47 23.68
CA ASP A 42 -7.68 -12.42 24.57
C ASP A 42 -8.26 -13.62 23.81
N HIS A 43 -8.54 -13.44 22.50
CA HIS A 43 -9.20 -14.46 21.67
C HIS A 43 -8.38 -14.89 20.44
N HIS A 44 -7.19 -14.34 20.24
CA HIS A 44 -6.34 -14.58 19.06
C HIS A 44 -7.13 -14.48 17.74
N HIS A 45 -7.99 -13.45 17.60
CA HIS A 45 -8.86 -13.26 16.47
C HIS A 45 -9.09 -11.79 16.15
N ASN A 46 -9.02 -11.41 14.87
CA ASN A 46 -9.45 -10.09 14.40
C ASN A 46 -10.69 -10.23 13.52
N GLY A 47 -11.84 -10.46 14.14
CA GLY A 47 -13.12 -10.69 13.45
C GLY A 47 -13.64 -9.48 12.69
N VAL A 48 -13.17 -8.27 13.05
CA VAL A 48 -13.63 -7.02 12.42
C VAL A 48 -12.91 -6.79 11.08
N ARG A 49 -11.59 -7.00 11.05
CA ARG A 49 -10.76 -6.61 9.89
C ARG A 49 -10.27 -7.79 9.05
N LEU A 50 -10.16 -8.98 9.64
CA LEU A 50 -9.67 -10.19 8.97
C LEU A 50 -10.48 -11.43 9.41
N PRO A 51 -11.80 -11.45 9.18
CA PRO A 51 -12.69 -12.51 9.69
C PRO A 51 -12.42 -13.89 9.11
N SER A 52 -11.67 -13.99 8.00
CA SER A 52 -11.30 -15.27 7.41
C SER A 52 -10.29 -16.06 8.24
N VAL A 53 -9.47 -15.40 9.05
CA VAL A 53 -8.50 -16.05 9.94
C VAL A 53 -9.16 -16.35 11.26
N LYS A 54 -9.38 -17.63 11.54
CA LYS A 54 -10.07 -18.07 12.77
C LYS A 54 -9.21 -17.96 14.02
N VAL A 55 -7.90 -18.20 13.90
CA VAL A 55 -6.95 -18.17 15.03
C VAL A 55 -5.63 -17.56 14.57
N LEU A 56 -5.26 -16.45 15.17
CA LEU A 56 -3.95 -15.82 15.01
C LEU A 56 -2.89 -16.54 15.87
N PRO A 57 -1.59 -16.46 15.51
CA PRO A 57 -0.51 -17.08 16.29
C PRO A 57 -0.49 -16.62 17.75
N SER A 58 -0.14 -17.54 18.67
CA SER A 58 -0.13 -17.28 20.11
C SER A 58 0.96 -16.29 20.58
N ASN A 59 1.97 -16.04 19.73
CA ASN A 59 3.01 -15.03 19.93
C ASN A 59 2.61 -13.64 19.38
N MET A 60 1.33 -13.45 19.04
CA MET A 60 0.72 -12.16 18.77
C MET A 60 -0.12 -11.70 19.95
N THR A 61 0.05 -10.44 20.33
CA THR A 61 -0.80 -9.75 21.31
C THR A 61 -1.22 -8.38 20.77
N ALA A 62 -2.07 -7.65 21.51
CA ALA A 62 -2.47 -6.31 21.13
C ALA A 62 -2.65 -5.40 22.34
N THR A 63 -2.44 -4.10 22.14
CA THR A 63 -2.70 -3.05 23.12
C THR A 63 -3.23 -1.78 22.43
N GLY A 64 -4.00 -0.99 23.17
CA GLY A 64 -4.40 0.36 22.78
C GLY A 64 -3.44 1.45 23.30
N ASP A 65 -2.55 1.09 24.24
CA ASP A 65 -1.56 2.02 24.80
C ASP A 65 -0.36 2.14 23.85
N ARG A 66 -0.02 3.38 23.51
CA ARG A 66 1.06 3.68 22.56
C ARG A 66 2.44 3.39 23.13
N ALA A 67 2.66 3.79 24.37
CA ALA A 67 3.96 3.61 25.02
C ALA A 67 4.25 2.13 25.26
N GLU A 68 3.26 1.38 25.75
CA GLU A 68 3.33 -0.07 25.90
C GLU A 68 3.64 -0.77 24.58
N ALA A 69 2.96 -0.37 23.49
CA ALA A 69 3.12 -0.98 22.19
C ALA A 69 4.56 -0.96 21.67
N VAL A 70 5.29 0.14 21.89
CA VAL A 70 6.62 0.35 21.32
C VAL A 70 7.77 0.20 22.31
N ALA A 71 7.50 0.02 23.61
CA ALA A 71 8.50 0.07 24.68
C ALA A 71 9.72 -0.84 24.46
N ASN A 72 9.54 -2.00 23.86
CA ASN A 72 10.60 -2.99 23.63
C ASN A 72 10.74 -3.35 22.14
N ALA A 73 10.29 -2.50 21.24
CA ALA A 73 10.31 -2.79 19.81
C ALA A 73 11.73 -2.71 19.23
N ASP A 74 12.16 -3.78 18.58
CA ASP A 74 13.35 -3.79 17.72
C ASP A 74 12.98 -3.28 16.31
N ILE A 75 11.74 -3.58 15.88
CA ILE A 75 11.18 -3.15 14.59
C ILE A 75 9.75 -2.64 14.82
N VAL A 76 9.44 -1.50 14.23
CA VAL A 76 8.09 -0.92 14.20
C VAL A 76 7.58 -0.92 12.77
N ILE A 77 6.47 -1.59 12.53
CA ILE A 77 5.80 -1.66 11.24
C ILE A 77 4.61 -0.68 11.22
N VAL A 78 4.60 0.25 10.28
CA VAL A 78 3.50 1.22 10.13
C VAL A 78 2.51 0.71 9.10
N ALA A 79 1.28 0.41 9.55
CA ALA A 79 0.18 -0.14 8.75
C ALA A 79 -1.11 0.71 8.88
N ILE A 80 -0.95 2.01 8.96
CA ILE A 80 -2.02 3.01 9.09
C ILE A 80 -2.45 3.44 7.67
N ALA A 81 -3.69 3.90 7.48
CA ALA A 81 -4.10 4.49 6.22
C ALA A 81 -3.31 5.79 5.94
N ALA A 82 -2.80 5.95 4.71
CA ALA A 82 -1.82 6.98 4.34
C ALA A 82 -2.26 8.40 4.75
N GLN A 83 -3.55 8.75 4.57
CA GLN A 83 -4.06 10.08 4.87
C GLN A 83 -4.13 10.40 6.37
N PHE A 84 -4.01 9.41 7.24
CA PHE A 84 -3.99 9.58 8.70
C PHE A 84 -2.60 9.39 9.31
N ALA A 85 -1.61 9.04 8.50
CA ALA A 85 -0.28 8.64 8.95
C ALA A 85 0.38 9.73 9.82
N ARG A 86 0.46 10.96 9.32
CA ARG A 86 1.11 12.07 10.03
C ARG A 86 0.49 12.33 11.41
N VAL A 87 -0.82 12.42 11.49
CA VAL A 87 -1.52 12.68 12.75
C VAL A 87 -1.33 11.55 13.74
N ALA A 88 -1.48 10.30 13.30
CA ALA A 88 -1.33 9.14 14.16
C ALA A 88 0.13 8.95 14.62
N LEU A 89 1.11 9.11 13.72
CA LEU A 89 2.53 8.94 14.05
C LEU A 89 3.08 10.05 14.97
N ALA A 90 2.52 11.26 14.91
CA ALA A 90 2.92 12.33 15.82
C ALA A 90 2.77 11.94 17.30
N GLU A 91 1.80 11.08 17.62
CA GLU A 91 1.55 10.57 18.97
C GLU A 91 2.58 9.50 19.41
N PHE A 92 3.42 9.00 18.49
CA PHE A 92 4.50 8.05 18.77
C PHE A 92 5.89 8.72 18.80
N LYS A 93 5.94 10.03 18.49
CA LYS A 93 7.20 10.78 18.51
C LYS A 93 7.83 10.75 19.91
N GLY A 94 9.08 10.31 19.99
CA GLY A 94 9.81 10.16 21.24
C GLY A 94 9.44 8.92 22.07
N LEU A 95 8.47 8.09 21.62
CA LEU A 95 8.14 6.81 22.26
C LEU A 95 8.88 5.63 21.62
N ILE A 96 9.13 5.69 20.31
CA ILE A 96 9.83 4.64 19.56
C ILE A 96 11.30 4.61 20.00
N PRO A 97 11.86 3.46 20.38
CA PRO A 97 13.26 3.34 20.76
C PRO A 97 14.21 3.85 19.68
N GLU A 98 15.25 4.59 20.06
CA GLU A 98 16.23 5.14 19.12
C GLU A 98 16.97 4.07 18.30
N THR A 99 17.01 2.85 18.76
CA THR A 99 17.63 1.68 18.08
C THR A 99 16.68 0.93 17.18
N ALA A 100 15.36 1.15 17.31
CA ALA A 100 14.36 0.44 16.54
C ALA A 100 14.38 0.86 15.06
N LEU A 101 14.20 -0.11 14.17
CA LEU A 101 13.96 0.14 12.76
C LEU A 101 12.47 0.43 12.54
N VAL A 102 12.15 1.31 11.60
CA VAL A 102 10.77 1.62 11.25
C VAL A 102 10.52 1.23 9.80
N ALA A 103 9.50 0.41 9.56
CA ALA A 103 9.14 0.01 8.19
C ALA A 103 7.67 0.35 7.90
N SER A 104 7.40 0.83 6.69
CA SER A 104 6.08 1.23 6.23
C SER A 104 5.47 0.18 5.30
N LEU A 105 4.22 -0.21 5.57
CA LEU A 105 3.35 -0.97 4.66
C LEU A 105 2.38 -0.06 3.90
N MET A 106 2.42 1.23 4.18
CA MET A 106 1.49 2.20 3.62
C MET A 106 1.71 2.36 2.12
N LYS A 107 0.64 2.61 1.39
CA LYS A 107 0.66 2.84 -0.06
C LYS A 107 -0.19 4.06 -0.37
N GLY A 108 0.44 5.17 -0.66
CA GLY A 108 -0.25 6.42 -0.97
C GLY A 108 0.64 7.66 -0.91
N ILE A 109 0.09 8.76 -1.35
CA ILE A 109 0.68 10.10 -1.29
C ILE A 109 -0.17 10.95 -0.33
N GLU A 110 0.46 11.70 0.56
CA GLU A 110 -0.25 12.60 1.46
C GLU A 110 -0.87 13.76 0.67
N ARG A 111 -2.20 13.89 0.70
CA ARG A 111 -2.92 14.88 -0.13
C ARG A 111 -2.52 16.32 0.18
N THR A 112 -2.29 16.64 1.44
CA THR A 112 -2.04 18.01 1.89
C THR A 112 -0.67 18.54 1.48
N THR A 113 0.32 17.67 1.33
CA THR A 113 1.72 18.06 1.07
C THR A 113 2.27 17.51 -0.24
N GLY A 114 1.62 16.50 -0.85
CA GLY A 114 2.14 15.77 -2.00
C GLY A 114 3.30 14.83 -1.67
N LYS A 115 3.59 14.59 -0.38
CA LYS A 115 4.72 13.77 0.05
C LYS A 115 4.43 12.28 0.01
N ARG A 116 5.47 11.50 -0.31
CA ARG A 116 5.46 10.04 -0.16
C ARG A 116 5.45 9.66 1.32
N MET A 117 5.10 8.40 1.61
CA MET A 117 5.00 7.95 3.00
C MET A 117 6.35 7.84 3.71
N ASP A 118 7.44 7.57 2.99
CA ASP A 118 8.80 7.66 3.54
C ASP A 118 9.09 9.06 4.11
N GLU A 119 8.82 10.12 3.34
CA GLU A 119 9.00 11.50 3.77
C GLU A 119 8.11 11.84 4.97
N VAL A 120 6.84 11.42 4.94
CA VAL A 120 5.88 11.66 6.03
C VAL A 120 6.33 10.99 7.33
N VAL A 121 6.77 9.72 7.27
CA VAL A 121 7.22 8.97 8.45
C VAL A 121 8.50 9.57 9.02
N MET A 122 9.51 9.81 8.17
CA MET A 122 10.79 10.36 8.59
C MET A 122 10.65 11.75 9.22
N GLU A 123 9.86 12.64 8.61
CA GLU A 123 9.61 13.97 9.16
C GLU A 123 8.85 13.93 10.48
N THR A 124 7.81 13.09 10.57
CA THR A 124 6.95 13.08 11.75
C THR A 124 7.67 12.51 12.98
N LEU A 125 8.50 11.50 12.77
CA LEU A 125 9.21 10.79 13.85
C LEU A 125 10.64 11.30 14.08
N ASP A 126 11.13 12.28 13.31
CA ASP A 126 12.55 12.69 13.27
C ASP A 126 13.47 11.49 13.02
N LEU A 127 13.08 10.63 12.07
CA LEU A 127 13.75 9.37 11.80
C LEU A 127 14.82 9.56 10.71
N PRO A 128 16.09 9.12 10.93
CA PRO A 128 17.09 9.14 9.88
C PRO A 128 16.78 8.09 8.79
N ALA A 129 17.16 8.39 7.54
CA ALA A 129 16.78 7.58 6.38
C ALA A 129 17.29 6.13 6.42
N ASP A 130 18.44 5.89 7.03
CA ASP A 130 19.04 4.55 7.18
C ASP A 130 18.26 3.64 8.16
N ARG A 131 17.36 4.22 8.98
CA ARG A 131 16.46 3.49 9.89
C ARG A 131 15.06 3.30 9.33
N PHE A 132 14.73 3.96 8.22
CA PHE A 132 13.45 3.78 7.54
C PHE A 132 13.53 2.70 6.46
N ALA A 133 12.48 1.90 6.34
CA ALA A 133 12.28 0.99 5.22
C ALA A 133 10.86 1.10 4.67
N ALA A 134 10.70 0.92 3.37
CA ALA A 134 9.41 0.68 2.73
C ALA A 134 9.24 -0.82 2.45
N ILE A 135 8.01 -1.33 2.56
CA ILE A 135 7.67 -2.72 2.22
C ILE A 135 6.52 -2.72 1.22
N SER A 136 6.75 -3.27 0.03
CA SER A 136 5.74 -3.35 -1.03
C SER A 136 5.95 -4.58 -1.91
N GLY A 137 4.87 -5.02 -2.57
CA GLY A 137 4.84 -6.18 -3.45
C GLY A 137 3.42 -6.67 -3.69
N PRO A 138 3.22 -7.78 -4.40
CA PRO A 138 1.92 -8.40 -4.65
C PRO A 138 1.36 -9.01 -3.36
N ASN A 139 0.81 -8.16 -2.49
CA ASN A 139 0.45 -8.51 -1.12
C ASN A 139 -1.06 -8.31 -0.86
N LEU A 140 -1.88 -9.25 -1.33
CA LEU A 140 -3.29 -9.31 -1.02
C LEU A 140 -3.49 -9.94 0.36
N SER A 141 -3.93 -9.15 1.33
CA SER A 141 -3.97 -9.51 2.76
C SER A 141 -4.66 -10.84 3.06
N LYS A 142 -5.79 -11.13 2.36
CA LYS A 142 -6.53 -12.40 2.55
C LYS A 142 -5.70 -13.61 2.15
N GLN A 143 -5.06 -13.58 0.97
CA GLN A 143 -4.26 -14.69 0.47
C GLN A 143 -3.03 -14.95 1.35
N ILE A 144 -2.37 -13.87 1.81
CA ILE A 144 -1.23 -13.99 2.73
C ILE A 144 -1.69 -14.55 4.08
N ALA A 145 -2.83 -14.11 4.59
CA ALA A 145 -3.40 -14.63 5.83
C ALA A 145 -3.82 -16.13 5.71
N ASP A 146 -4.21 -16.55 4.51
CA ASP A 146 -4.46 -17.96 4.17
C ASP A 146 -3.14 -18.76 3.95
N ARG A 147 -1.97 -18.12 4.14
CA ARG A 147 -0.61 -18.68 3.94
C ARG A 147 -0.34 -19.15 2.53
N GLU A 148 -0.96 -18.52 1.52
CA GLU A 148 -0.61 -18.78 0.12
C GLU A 148 0.81 -18.25 -0.19
N PRO A 149 1.60 -18.95 -1.05
CA PRO A 149 2.92 -18.48 -1.44
C PRO A 149 2.91 -17.05 -1.98
N ALA A 150 3.66 -16.17 -1.37
CA ALA A 150 3.75 -14.76 -1.74
C ALA A 150 5.16 -14.21 -1.55
N ALA A 151 5.41 -13.04 -2.14
CA ALA A 151 6.69 -12.35 -1.99
C ALA A 151 6.48 -10.85 -1.80
N THR A 152 7.47 -10.22 -1.15
CA THR A 152 7.52 -8.77 -0.96
C THR A 152 8.92 -8.23 -1.20
N VAL A 153 9.06 -6.92 -1.27
CA VAL A 153 10.36 -6.23 -1.32
C VAL A 153 10.44 -5.29 -0.13
N VAL A 154 11.58 -5.29 0.53
CA VAL A 154 11.97 -4.37 1.60
C VAL A 154 13.02 -3.42 1.04
N ALA A 155 12.71 -2.13 0.97
CA ALA A 155 13.63 -1.10 0.52
C ALA A 155 14.12 -0.28 1.71
N CYS A 156 15.45 -0.16 1.86
CA CYS A 156 16.08 0.69 2.85
C CYS A 156 17.42 1.19 2.31
N GLU A 157 17.78 2.44 2.53
CA GLU A 157 19.10 2.97 2.13
C GLU A 157 20.25 2.16 2.72
N ASN A 158 20.09 1.67 3.94
CA ASN A 158 21.00 0.73 4.58
C ASN A 158 20.55 -0.72 4.32
N LEU A 159 21.28 -1.45 3.46
CA LEU A 159 20.94 -2.84 3.13
C LEU A 159 21.01 -3.81 4.32
N ASP A 160 21.88 -3.57 5.31
CA ASP A 160 21.93 -4.43 6.49
C ASP A 160 20.63 -4.31 7.31
N ASN A 161 20.05 -3.11 7.37
CA ASN A 161 18.75 -2.89 8.00
C ASN A 161 17.61 -3.46 7.15
N ALA A 162 17.70 -3.35 5.80
CA ALA A 162 16.76 -4.05 4.92
C ALA A 162 16.78 -5.57 5.15
N HIS A 163 17.97 -6.16 5.25
CA HIS A 163 18.12 -7.60 5.52
C HIS A 163 17.57 -8.01 6.88
N LYS A 164 17.74 -7.21 7.94
CA LYS A 164 17.15 -7.48 9.27
C LYS A 164 15.62 -7.54 9.20
N ILE A 165 15.01 -6.55 8.53
CA ILE A 165 13.55 -6.50 8.37
C ILE A 165 13.07 -7.65 7.49
N ALA A 166 13.75 -7.94 6.38
CA ALA A 166 13.44 -9.04 5.48
C ALA A 166 13.50 -10.40 6.21
N ALA A 167 14.52 -10.61 7.04
CA ALA A 167 14.64 -11.82 7.85
C ALA A 167 13.49 -11.98 8.85
N ALA A 168 13.05 -10.87 9.46
CA ALA A 168 11.93 -10.88 10.41
C ALA A 168 10.57 -11.23 9.76
N CYS A 169 10.40 -11.08 8.44
CA CYS A 169 9.15 -11.39 7.74
C CYS A 169 9.27 -12.54 6.73
N THR A 170 10.38 -13.26 6.68
CA THR A 170 10.53 -14.42 5.77
C THR A 170 10.05 -15.70 6.46
N THR A 171 9.16 -16.43 5.78
CA THR A 171 8.60 -17.74 6.18
C THR A 171 8.68 -18.74 5.02
N ASP A 172 8.17 -19.93 5.22
CA ASP A 172 8.07 -20.95 4.16
C ASP A 172 7.13 -20.52 3.01
N TYR A 173 6.14 -19.67 3.31
CA TYR A 173 5.14 -19.19 2.34
C TYR A 173 5.32 -17.71 1.96
N PHE A 174 6.09 -16.91 2.71
CA PHE A 174 6.27 -15.49 2.45
C PHE A 174 7.75 -15.15 2.33
N ARG A 175 8.19 -14.72 1.15
CA ARG A 175 9.59 -14.43 0.86
C ARG A 175 9.84 -12.95 0.68
N ALA A 176 10.80 -12.39 1.42
CA ALA A 176 11.24 -11.01 1.27
C ALA A 176 12.51 -10.91 0.42
N PHE A 177 12.53 -9.93 -0.49
CA PHE A 177 13.69 -9.49 -1.25
C PHE A 177 14.09 -8.10 -0.77
N VAL A 178 15.31 -7.67 -1.02
CA VAL A 178 15.81 -6.37 -0.55
C VAL A 178 16.29 -5.49 -1.70
N THR A 179 16.18 -4.17 -1.51
CA THR A 179 16.71 -3.15 -2.42
C THR A 179 17.09 -1.88 -1.64
N ARG A 180 17.84 -0.97 -2.28
CA ARG A 180 18.10 0.38 -1.75
C ARG A 180 17.08 1.41 -2.25
N ASP A 181 16.32 1.09 -3.27
CA ASP A 181 15.44 2.03 -3.96
C ASP A 181 14.12 2.22 -3.17
N VAL A 182 14.19 3.04 -2.12
CA VAL A 182 13.02 3.42 -1.32
C VAL A 182 12.04 4.23 -2.17
N ILE A 183 12.54 5.17 -2.98
CA ILE A 183 11.71 6.03 -3.83
C ILE A 183 10.89 5.19 -4.81
N GLY A 184 11.55 4.30 -5.55
CA GLY A 184 10.87 3.43 -6.51
C GLY A 184 9.83 2.54 -5.85
N LEU A 185 10.15 1.97 -4.68
CA LEU A 185 9.22 1.11 -3.97
C LEU A 185 7.96 1.86 -3.51
N GLU A 186 8.12 3.06 -2.95
CA GLU A 186 7.01 3.94 -2.53
C GLU A 186 6.16 4.38 -3.71
N MET A 187 6.80 4.79 -4.81
CA MET A 187 6.11 5.21 -6.04
C MET A 187 5.30 4.05 -6.65
N CYS A 188 5.89 2.87 -6.79
CA CYS A 188 5.19 1.67 -7.26
C CYS A 188 3.95 1.39 -6.42
N GLY A 189 4.11 1.30 -5.10
CA GLY A 189 3.02 0.95 -4.19
C GLY A 189 1.86 1.94 -4.19
N SER A 190 2.17 3.23 -4.35
CA SER A 190 1.17 4.31 -4.30
C SER A 190 0.43 4.46 -5.63
N LEU A 191 1.16 4.60 -6.72
CA LEU A 191 0.62 5.01 -8.02
C LEU A 191 -0.17 3.90 -8.71
N LYS A 192 0.20 2.62 -8.55
CA LYS A 192 -0.54 1.47 -9.09
C LYS A 192 -2.02 1.45 -8.71
N ASN A 193 -2.38 2.06 -7.58
CA ASN A 193 -3.75 2.10 -7.11
C ASN A 193 -4.67 2.90 -8.04
N VAL A 194 -4.14 3.91 -8.73
CA VAL A 194 -4.86 4.68 -9.75
C VAL A 194 -5.09 3.81 -11.00
N VAL A 195 -4.08 3.03 -11.40
CA VAL A 195 -4.21 2.09 -12.52
C VAL A 195 -5.29 1.05 -12.21
N ALA A 196 -5.31 0.52 -10.98
CA ALA A 196 -6.32 -0.45 -10.56
C ALA A 196 -7.75 0.11 -10.55
N LEU A 197 -7.93 1.41 -10.24
CA LEU A 197 -9.22 2.09 -10.41
C LEU A 197 -9.66 2.09 -11.87
N ALA A 198 -8.78 2.48 -12.80
CA ALA A 198 -9.08 2.56 -14.23
C ALA A 198 -9.38 1.18 -14.82
N VAL A 199 -8.59 0.15 -14.49
CA VAL A 199 -8.85 -1.23 -14.92
C VAL A 199 -10.18 -1.73 -14.36
N GLY A 200 -10.42 -1.51 -13.08
CA GLY A 200 -11.69 -1.85 -12.45
C GLY A 200 -12.88 -1.19 -13.16
N MET A 201 -12.77 0.11 -13.48
CA MET A 201 -13.82 0.86 -14.19
C MET A 201 -14.07 0.29 -15.59
N ALA A 202 -13.02 -0.01 -16.34
CA ALA A 202 -13.16 -0.62 -17.67
C ALA A 202 -13.85 -1.99 -17.57
N ARG A 203 -13.47 -2.83 -16.62
CA ARG A 203 -14.10 -4.14 -16.37
C ARG A 203 -15.56 -4.00 -15.94
N GLY A 204 -15.85 -3.07 -15.07
CA GLY A 204 -17.23 -2.78 -14.64
C GLY A 204 -18.13 -2.32 -15.78
N ALA A 205 -17.58 -1.57 -16.73
CA ALA A 205 -18.25 -1.13 -17.95
C ALA A 205 -18.37 -2.21 -19.05
N GLY A 206 -17.82 -3.43 -18.81
CA GLY A 206 -17.93 -4.57 -19.71
C GLY A 206 -16.80 -4.71 -20.75
N TYR A 207 -15.72 -3.91 -20.63
CA TYR A 207 -14.55 -4.08 -21.48
C TYR A 207 -13.73 -5.33 -21.12
N GLY A 208 -13.11 -5.92 -22.15
CA GLY A 208 -12.37 -7.19 -22.03
C GLY A 208 -10.88 -7.03 -21.67
N GLU A 209 -10.15 -8.16 -21.81
CA GLU A 209 -8.73 -8.30 -21.43
C GLU A 209 -7.82 -7.33 -22.19
N ASN A 210 -8.07 -7.07 -23.49
CA ASN A 210 -7.21 -6.18 -24.27
C ASN A 210 -7.23 -4.74 -23.72
N THR A 211 -8.41 -4.25 -23.29
CA THR A 211 -8.54 -2.92 -22.69
C THR A 211 -7.85 -2.87 -21.33
N ALA A 212 -8.00 -3.91 -20.51
CA ALA A 212 -7.31 -3.99 -19.22
C ALA A 212 -5.78 -3.98 -19.40
N ALA A 213 -5.25 -4.84 -20.28
CA ALA A 213 -3.82 -4.92 -20.57
C ALA A 213 -3.25 -3.59 -21.11
N MET A 214 -4.01 -2.89 -21.95
CA MET A 214 -3.64 -1.59 -22.50
C MET A 214 -3.54 -0.52 -21.39
N ILE A 215 -4.53 -0.47 -20.48
CA ILE A 215 -4.52 0.44 -19.33
C ILE A 215 -3.34 0.10 -18.39
N GLU A 216 -3.11 -1.18 -18.10
CA GLU A 216 -2.01 -1.63 -17.24
C GLU A 216 -0.66 -1.24 -17.83
N THR A 217 -0.44 -1.47 -19.14
CA THR A 217 0.82 -1.16 -19.82
C THR A 217 1.09 0.35 -19.83
N ARG A 218 0.09 1.16 -20.19
CA ARG A 218 0.22 2.63 -20.19
C ARG A 218 0.37 3.19 -18.79
N GLY A 219 -0.37 2.64 -17.83
CA GLY A 219 -0.21 2.96 -16.41
C GLY A 219 1.19 2.66 -15.91
N LEU A 220 1.74 1.48 -16.21
CA LEU A 220 3.10 1.13 -15.81
C LEU A 220 4.14 2.06 -16.43
N ALA A 221 4.00 2.44 -17.70
CA ALA A 221 4.88 3.40 -18.36
C ALA A 221 4.83 4.78 -17.68
N GLU A 222 3.62 5.29 -17.39
CA GLU A 222 3.42 6.55 -16.65
C GLU A 222 4.07 6.51 -15.26
N LEU A 223 3.87 5.41 -14.51
CA LEU A 223 4.47 5.21 -13.19
C LEU A 223 6.00 5.19 -13.26
N THR A 224 6.56 4.50 -14.27
CA THR A 224 8.01 4.40 -14.45
C THR A 224 8.61 5.77 -14.77
N ALA A 225 8.04 6.50 -15.72
CA ALA A 225 8.53 7.83 -16.08
C ALA A 225 8.48 8.80 -14.90
N LEU A 226 7.39 8.77 -14.12
CA LEU A 226 7.26 9.62 -12.94
C LEU A 226 8.24 9.23 -11.83
N GLY A 227 8.44 7.93 -11.63
CA GLY A 227 9.41 7.42 -10.65
C GLY A 227 10.85 7.77 -11.02
N GLU A 228 11.25 7.60 -12.28
CA GLU A 228 12.58 8.01 -12.78
C GLU A 228 12.82 9.50 -12.55
N ALA A 229 11.84 10.34 -12.86
CA ALA A 229 11.93 11.78 -12.64
C ALA A 229 12.04 12.14 -11.13
N ALA A 230 11.49 11.30 -10.26
CA ALA A 230 11.62 11.43 -8.80
C ALA A 230 12.94 10.83 -8.25
N GLY A 231 13.78 10.20 -9.09
CA GLY A 231 15.06 9.61 -8.72
C GLY A 231 15.05 8.11 -8.40
N ALA A 232 13.99 7.39 -8.78
CA ALA A 232 13.90 5.94 -8.63
C ALA A 232 14.71 5.18 -9.69
N ASP A 233 15.10 3.92 -9.37
CA ASP A 233 15.65 2.99 -10.35
C ASP A 233 14.49 2.40 -11.20
N PRO A 234 14.47 2.60 -12.55
CA PRO A 234 13.43 2.05 -13.42
C PRO A 234 13.28 0.53 -13.34
N LYS A 235 14.32 -0.20 -12.94
CA LYS A 235 14.26 -1.64 -12.74
C LYS A 235 13.29 -2.05 -11.61
N THR A 236 13.06 -1.19 -10.64
CA THR A 236 12.11 -1.44 -9.56
C THR A 236 10.69 -1.62 -10.09
N PHE A 237 10.33 -0.88 -11.16
CA PHE A 237 9.00 -0.95 -11.78
C PHE A 237 8.78 -2.25 -12.55
N ALA A 238 9.83 -2.89 -13.08
CA ALA A 238 9.77 -4.20 -13.70
C ALA A 238 9.78 -5.37 -12.70
N GLY A 239 9.95 -5.08 -11.40
CA GLY A 239 10.05 -6.05 -10.32
C GLY A 239 8.71 -6.37 -9.63
N LEU A 240 8.84 -7.07 -8.47
CA LEU A 240 7.69 -7.47 -7.65
C LEU A 240 6.86 -6.29 -7.16
N ALA A 241 7.49 -5.20 -6.75
CA ALA A 241 6.78 -4.01 -6.24
C ALA A 241 6.10 -3.21 -7.35
N GLY A 242 6.63 -3.23 -8.58
CA GLY A 242 6.06 -2.60 -9.76
C GLY A 242 5.06 -3.51 -10.47
N VAL A 243 5.49 -4.15 -11.57
CA VAL A 243 4.61 -4.99 -12.41
C VAL A 243 3.95 -6.12 -11.63
N GLY A 244 4.65 -6.74 -10.65
CA GLY A 244 4.07 -7.82 -9.85
C GLY A 244 2.87 -7.38 -9.03
N ASP A 245 2.99 -6.26 -8.31
CA ASP A 245 1.90 -5.71 -7.50
C ASP A 245 0.80 -5.09 -8.37
N LEU A 246 1.15 -4.57 -9.55
CA LEU A 246 0.18 -4.06 -10.53
C LEU A 246 -0.73 -5.20 -11.02
N ILE A 247 -0.16 -6.32 -11.50
CA ILE A 247 -0.90 -7.50 -11.96
C ILE A 247 -1.83 -8.03 -10.85
N ALA A 248 -1.30 -8.21 -9.64
CA ALA A 248 -2.09 -8.72 -8.51
C ALA A 248 -3.25 -7.79 -8.15
N THR A 249 -3.02 -6.47 -8.21
CA THR A 249 -4.01 -5.45 -7.82
C THR A 249 -5.06 -5.24 -8.89
N CYS A 250 -4.70 -5.24 -10.17
CA CYS A 250 -5.60 -5.05 -11.31
C CYS A 250 -6.40 -6.31 -11.65
N GLY A 251 -5.84 -7.50 -11.37
CA GLY A 251 -6.48 -8.78 -11.70
C GLY A 251 -7.40 -9.35 -10.62
N SER A 252 -7.55 -8.71 -9.46
CA SER A 252 -8.23 -9.32 -8.32
C SER A 252 -9.39 -8.50 -7.77
N PRO A 253 -10.58 -9.11 -7.56
CA PRO A 253 -11.68 -8.47 -6.85
C PRO A 253 -11.40 -8.27 -5.34
N LEU A 254 -10.32 -8.83 -4.80
CA LEU A 254 -9.83 -8.54 -3.45
C LEU A 254 -9.18 -7.15 -3.36
N SER A 255 -8.83 -6.54 -4.50
CA SER A 255 -8.33 -5.18 -4.55
C SER A 255 -9.47 -4.19 -4.35
N ARG A 256 -9.38 -3.37 -3.30
CA ARG A 256 -10.36 -2.32 -3.01
C ARG A 256 -10.43 -1.28 -4.14
N ASN A 257 -9.29 -0.94 -4.73
CA ASN A 257 -9.24 0.02 -5.84
C ASN A 257 -9.91 -0.55 -7.09
N TYR A 258 -9.61 -1.79 -7.45
CA TYR A 258 -10.28 -2.49 -8.55
C TYR A 258 -11.79 -2.56 -8.34
N THR A 259 -12.25 -2.96 -7.15
CA THR A 259 -13.68 -3.09 -6.84
C THR A 259 -14.38 -1.73 -6.85
N PHE A 260 -13.74 -0.69 -6.31
CA PHE A 260 -14.25 0.68 -6.37
C PHE A 260 -14.41 1.14 -7.83
N GLY A 261 -13.36 1.00 -8.65
CA GLY A 261 -13.42 1.30 -10.08
C GLY A 261 -14.50 0.51 -10.80
N SER A 262 -14.65 -0.80 -10.51
CA SER A 262 -15.69 -1.65 -11.09
C SER A 262 -17.11 -1.14 -10.79
N ASN A 263 -17.33 -0.59 -9.60
CA ASN A 263 -18.61 0.02 -9.24
C ASN A 263 -18.86 1.30 -10.04
N LEU A 264 -17.84 2.15 -10.25
CA LEU A 264 -17.95 3.31 -11.15
C LEU A 264 -18.28 2.89 -12.58
N GLY A 265 -17.60 1.84 -13.09
CA GLY A 265 -17.86 1.31 -14.44
C GLY A 265 -19.27 0.74 -14.64
N LYS A 266 -19.89 0.25 -13.55
CA LYS A 266 -21.31 -0.18 -13.52
C LYS A 266 -22.29 0.96 -13.44
N GLY A 267 -21.83 2.21 -13.36
CA GLY A 267 -22.65 3.41 -13.34
C GLY A 267 -22.97 3.97 -11.96
N LEU A 268 -22.33 3.47 -10.89
CA LEU A 268 -22.44 4.10 -9.57
C LEU A 268 -21.67 5.42 -9.57
N SER A 269 -22.21 6.43 -8.90
CA SER A 269 -21.47 7.65 -8.57
C SER A 269 -20.34 7.37 -7.57
N VAL A 270 -19.38 8.29 -7.45
CA VAL A 270 -18.29 8.22 -6.46
C VAL A 270 -18.84 8.07 -5.05
N GLU A 271 -19.93 8.79 -4.73
CA GLU A 271 -20.58 8.72 -3.41
C GLU A 271 -21.20 7.33 -3.15
N GLU A 272 -21.91 6.78 -4.13
CA GLU A 272 -22.50 5.44 -4.04
C GLU A 272 -21.42 4.35 -3.96
N ALA A 273 -20.39 4.43 -4.81
CA ALA A 273 -19.26 3.51 -4.76
C ALA A 273 -18.55 3.54 -3.39
N THR A 274 -18.43 4.73 -2.78
CA THR A 274 -17.86 4.89 -1.43
C THR A 274 -18.71 4.19 -0.37
N LYS A 275 -20.05 4.33 -0.44
CA LYS A 275 -20.97 3.71 0.52
C LYS A 275 -20.95 2.18 0.49
N VAL A 276 -20.79 1.59 -0.71
CA VAL A 276 -20.75 0.12 -0.85
C VAL A 276 -19.34 -0.47 -0.69
N SER A 277 -18.32 0.37 -0.59
CA SER A 277 -16.92 -0.09 -0.45
C SER A 277 -16.61 -0.47 1.00
N ASN A 278 -16.03 -1.64 1.19
CA ASN A 278 -15.53 -2.10 2.48
C ASN A 278 -14.12 -1.54 2.75
N GLY A 279 -14.04 -0.28 3.16
CA GLY A 279 -12.79 0.40 3.52
C GLY A 279 -12.32 1.42 2.46
N VAL A 280 -11.16 2.02 2.71
CA VAL A 280 -10.60 3.11 1.91
C VAL A 280 -9.99 2.56 0.61
N ALA A 281 -10.40 3.12 -0.53
CA ALA A 281 -9.73 2.93 -1.82
C ALA A 281 -8.66 4.04 -1.97
N GLU A 282 -7.41 3.72 -1.66
CA GLU A 282 -6.30 4.71 -1.62
C GLU A 282 -6.04 5.36 -3.00
N GLY A 283 -6.41 4.70 -4.10
CA GLY A 283 -6.30 5.28 -5.44
C GLY A 283 -7.14 6.54 -5.63
N VAL A 284 -8.28 6.66 -4.93
CA VAL A 284 -9.17 7.82 -5.04
C VAL A 284 -8.44 9.11 -4.62
N PRO A 285 -7.91 9.22 -3.39
CA PRO A 285 -7.15 10.41 -3.01
C PRO A 285 -5.80 10.53 -3.73
N THR A 286 -5.28 9.44 -4.32
CA THR A 286 -3.96 9.44 -4.97
C THR A 286 -4.03 9.99 -6.40
N ALA A 287 -5.15 9.89 -7.10
CA ALA A 287 -5.23 10.35 -8.51
C ALA A 287 -4.80 11.82 -8.67
N ASP A 288 -5.38 12.73 -7.91
CA ASP A 288 -5.02 14.15 -7.95
C ASP A 288 -3.57 14.41 -7.53
N ALA A 289 -3.08 13.64 -6.55
CA ALA A 289 -1.69 13.75 -6.09
C ALA A 289 -0.70 13.34 -7.19
N VAL A 290 -1.02 12.31 -7.99
CA VAL A 290 -0.20 11.89 -9.15
C VAL A 290 -0.18 12.99 -10.22
N VAL A 291 -1.32 13.61 -10.52
CA VAL A 291 -1.38 14.76 -11.45
C VAL A 291 -0.51 15.91 -10.97
N ALA A 292 -0.55 16.20 -9.67
CA ALA A 292 0.28 17.26 -9.07
C ALA A 292 1.78 16.92 -9.17
N LEU A 293 2.16 15.67 -8.87
CA LEU A 293 3.55 15.20 -9.01
C LEU A 293 4.01 15.25 -10.48
N GLY A 294 3.15 14.86 -11.44
CA GLY A 294 3.44 14.99 -12.86
C GLY A 294 3.79 16.42 -13.25
N LYS A 295 3.01 17.40 -12.78
CA LYS A 295 3.30 18.82 -12.98
C LYS A 295 4.61 19.26 -12.33
N GLN A 296 4.87 18.78 -11.11
CA GLN A 296 6.10 19.11 -10.35
C GLN A 296 7.37 18.59 -11.05
N TYR A 297 7.32 17.37 -11.59
CA TYR A 297 8.46 16.73 -12.25
C TYR A 297 8.49 16.95 -13.78
N GLY A 298 7.48 17.63 -14.35
CA GLY A 298 7.40 17.86 -15.79
C GLY A 298 7.11 16.57 -16.61
N VAL A 299 6.45 15.58 -15.99
CA VAL A 299 6.10 14.30 -16.60
C VAL A 299 4.62 14.27 -16.90
N PRO A 300 4.19 13.96 -18.15
CA PRO A 300 2.79 13.76 -18.47
C PRO A 300 2.19 12.57 -17.69
N THR A 301 0.99 12.78 -17.15
CA THR A 301 0.24 11.76 -16.39
C THR A 301 -1.17 11.58 -16.97
N PRO A 302 -1.29 11.08 -18.22
CA PRO A 302 -2.58 10.98 -18.90
C PRO A 302 -3.59 10.08 -18.20
N LEU A 303 -3.15 8.93 -17.67
CA LEU A 303 -4.04 8.01 -16.94
C LEU A 303 -4.54 8.62 -15.62
N ALA A 304 -3.64 9.18 -14.83
CA ALA A 304 -4.03 9.81 -13.57
C ALA A 304 -4.94 11.02 -13.82
N THR A 305 -4.69 11.79 -14.90
CA THR A 305 -5.52 12.93 -15.28
C THR A 305 -6.92 12.48 -15.68
N ALA A 306 -7.05 11.47 -16.55
CA ALA A 306 -8.35 10.92 -16.94
C ALA A 306 -9.11 10.35 -15.73
N MET A 307 -8.42 9.67 -14.80
CA MET A 307 -9.04 9.19 -13.57
C MET A 307 -9.44 10.33 -12.62
N SER A 308 -8.67 11.42 -12.55
CA SER A 308 -9.07 12.62 -11.79
C SER A 308 -10.38 13.20 -12.34
N HIS A 309 -10.56 13.32 -13.67
CA HIS A 309 -11.80 13.75 -14.28
C HIS A 309 -12.98 12.78 -14.01
N VAL A 310 -12.72 11.46 -13.99
CA VAL A 310 -13.74 10.49 -13.55
C VAL A 310 -14.23 10.79 -12.13
N LEU A 311 -13.30 11.06 -11.23
CA LEU A 311 -13.59 11.23 -9.80
C LEU A 311 -14.21 12.61 -9.48
N SER A 312 -13.83 13.67 -10.20
CA SER A 312 -14.31 15.05 -9.99
C SER A 312 -15.53 15.40 -10.84
N ASP A 313 -15.49 15.09 -12.14
CA ASP A 313 -16.45 15.56 -13.12
C ASP A 313 -17.45 14.46 -13.52
N GLY A 314 -17.20 13.21 -13.09
CA GLY A 314 -18.08 12.08 -13.36
C GLY A 314 -18.09 11.65 -14.83
N ILE A 315 -16.97 11.85 -15.56
CA ILE A 315 -16.89 11.38 -16.95
C ILE A 315 -17.06 9.85 -17.04
N SER A 316 -17.64 9.39 -18.15
CA SER A 316 -17.87 7.98 -18.39
C SER A 316 -16.56 7.21 -18.66
N CYS A 317 -16.62 5.87 -18.54
CA CYS A 317 -15.50 5.01 -18.90
C CYS A 317 -15.07 5.20 -20.37
N ALA A 318 -15.99 5.40 -21.29
CA ALA A 318 -15.67 5.65 -22.69
C ALA A 318 -14.92 6.97 -22.89
N GLN A 319 -15.30 8.03 -22.16
CA GLN A 319 -14.58 9.30 -22.17
C GLN A 319 -13.19 9.17 -21.54
N MET A 320 -13.06 8.49 -20.41
CA MET A 320 -11.75 8.18 -19.78
C MET A 320 -10.81 7.47 -20.76
N LEU A 321 -11.32 6.46 -21.48
CA LEU A 321 -10.52 5.73 -22.47
C LEU A 321 -10.14 6.63 -23.66
N SER A 322 -11.05 7.51 -24.11
CA SER A 322 -10.75 8.49 -25.16
C SER A 322 -9.68 9.50 -24.76
N GLU A 323 -9.72 9.98 -23.51
CA GLU A 323 -8.67 10.87 -22.98
C GLU A 323 -7.31 10.16 -22.86
N LEU A 324 -7.31 8.90 -22.41
CA LEU A 324 -6.09 8.12 -22.21
C LEU A 324 -5.38 7.77 -23.53
N PHE A 325 -6.15 7.41 -24.56
CA PHE A 325 -5.57 6.91 -25.81
C PHE A 325 -5.45 7.97 -26.92
N GLY A 326 -6.15 9.11 -26.76
CA GLY A 326 -6.13 10.17 -27.74
C GLY A 326 -6.72 9.76 -29.10
N GLU A 327 -6.50 10.61 -30.13
CA GLU A 327 -6.89 10.35 -31.52
C GLU A 327 -5.64 10.11 -32.38
N GLY A 328 -5.73 9.16 -33.32
CA GLY A 328 -4.72 8.93 -34.35
C GLY A 328 -3.69 7.83 -34.02
N ILE A 329 -2.56 7.88 -34.73
CA ILE A 329 -1.45 6.91 -34.61
C ILE A 329 -0.43 7.49 -33.61
N GLY A 330 -0.19 6.77 -32.50
CA GLY A 330 0.84 7.12 -31.52
C GLY A 330 2.15 6.36 -31.76
N GLU A 331 3.24 6.88 -31.22
CA GLU A 331 4.51 6.14 -31.07
C GLU A 331 4.53 5.41 -29.72
N GLU A 332 5.16 4.22 -29.70
CA GLU A 332 5.31 3.41 -28.48
C GLU A 332 6.67 3.64 -27.81
#